data_60bae3b3c8b7cca38ca5c163c6e2245b
#
_entry.id   60bae3b3c8b7cca38ca5c163c6e2245b
#
_cell.length_a   1.000
_cell.length_b   1.000
_cell.length_c   1.000
_cell.angle_alpha   90.00
_cell.angle_beta   90.00
_cell.angle_gamma   90.00
#
_symmetry.space_group_name_H-M   'P 1'
#
loop_
_entity.id
_entity.type
_entity.pdbx_description
1 polymer ?
#
loop_
_entity_poly.entity_id
_entity_poly.type
_entity_poly.pdbx_seq_one_letter_code
_entity_poly.pdbx_strand_id
1 'polypeptide(L)'
;MKWRFAFKYLLAKKSHSVINIIALVSLLSVVVPVMAMVILLSVFNGFESLVRDLYKVVDADIEITPSTGVFDMSDEQLRSEILDTDGVEACSFIIERQALLRYRDNYTTALVRGVDSCYHDVVPILGYVSLGNATVELGDIDRVLVGEGIAHALGIYAVGINDVQIVSLGGARIGSILPTQGVRNESLPLCGTFIIDQQHDSSMAVTSIRVLDRLFDCRGCADAVFVKVKEGVSHRKVGNALAERLDSKAKVVLREDKNSSFYAIMRYEKWGVFLISLLVLIVASFSIIGTVVMLIVEKSDERPTLYSLGADRAFLRGVFLREGLLISGIGGVVGLTFGVVIVLLQERYGIVKMPNGNFLIENYPVELQLGDLMVIFVAFMAVAVVVSTVATRTMIKRE
;
A
#
# COMPACT_ATOMS: atom_id res chain seq x y z
N MET A 1 -30.17 36.24 4.75
CA MET A 1 -30.40 37.16 3.64
C MET A 1 -29.26 37.13 2.61
N LYS A 2 -27.98 37.30 2.98
CA LYS A 2 -26.78 37.35 2.08
C LYS A 2 -26.57 36.09 1.20
N TRP A 3 -26.85 34.87 1.70
CA TRP A 3 -26.76 33.61 0.94
C TRP A 3 -27.80 33.49 -0.18
N ARG A 4 -29.05 33.88 0.07
CA ARG A 4 -30.11 33.90 -0.94
C ARG A 4 -29.83 34.90 -2.05
N PHE A 5 -29.18 36.00 -1.71
CA PHE A 5 -28.76 37.00 -2.67
C PHE A 5 -27.62 36.48 -3.56
N ALA A 6 -26.57 35.90 -2.97
CA ALA A 6 -25.45 35.29 -3.69
C ALA A 6 -25.93 34.17 -4.65
N PHE A 7 -26.84 33.30 -4.21
CA PHE A 7 -27.38 32.22 -5.04
C PHE A 7 -28.23 32.73 -6.22
N LYS A 8 -29.10 33.73 -5.98
CA LYS A 8 -29.87 34.36 -7.07
C LYS A 8 -28.99 35.11 -8.04
N TYR A 9 -27.90 35.72 -7.55
CA TYR A 9 -26.94 36.47 -8.36
C TYR A 9 -26.15 35.52 -9.28
N LEU A 10 -25.80 34.36 -8.80
CA LEU A 10 -25.09 33.33 -9.56
C LEU A 10 -25.97 32.73 -10.68
N LEU A 11 -27.29 32.61 -10.45
CA LEU A 11 -28.26 32.02 -11.41
C LEU A 11 -28.90 33.06 -12.35
N ALA A 12 -28.64 34.38 -12.16
CA ALA A 12 -29.21 35.40 -13.00
C ALA A 12 -28.74 35.23 -14.45
N LYS A 13 -29.71 35.26 -15.37
CA LYS A 13 -29.48 35.06 -16.82
C LYS A 13 -28.55 36.17 -17.33
N LYS A 14 -27.32 35.82 -17.71
CA LYS A 14 -26.27 36.73 -18.18
C LYS A 14 -26.41 36.92 -19.71
N SER A 15 -26.48 38.15 -20.14
CA SER A 15 -26.75 38.52 -21.54
C SER A 15 -25.53 38.36 -22.46
N HIS A 16 -24.31 38.15 -21.93
CA HIS A 16 -23.09 38.10 -22.75
C HIS A 16 -22.43 36.73 -22.74
N SER A 17 -22.19 36.16 -23.91
CA SER A 17 -21.57 34.86 -24.15
C SER A 17 -20.17 34.71 -23.50
N VAL A 18 -19.39 35.82 -23.46
CA VAL A 18 -18.01 35.87 -22.91
C VAL A 18 -17.99 35.54 -21.41
N ILE A 19 -18.98 36.01 -20.65
CA ILE A 19 -19.07 35.82 -19.20
C ILE A 19 -19.31 34.36 -18.85
N ASN A 20 -20.13 33.67 -19.64
CA ASN A 20 -20.40 32.23 -19.44
C ASN A 20 -19.13 31.40 -19.70
N ILE A 21 -18.30 31.78 -20.68
CA ILE A 21 -17.03 31.12 -20.96
C ILE A 21 -16.07 31.30 -19.78
N ILE A 22 -15.95 32.54 -19.25
CA ILE A 22 -15.07 32.82 -18.11
C ILE A 22 -15.54 32.05 -16.87
N ALA A 23 -16.85 32.00 -16.59
CA ALA A 23 -17.40 31.21 -15.49
C ALA A 23 -17.12 29.71 -15.64
N LEU A 24 -17.24 29.20 -16.87
CA LEU A 24 -16.94 27.78 -17.17
C LEU A 24 -15.45 27.48 -17.00
N VAL A 25 -14.55 28.33 -17.53
CA VAL A 25 -13.10 28.19 -17.37
C VAL A 25 -12.73 28.24 -15.89
N SER A 26 -13.34 29.15 -15.13
CA SER A 26 -13.12 29.27 -13.69
C SER A 26 -13.62 28.03 -12.92
N LEU A 27 -14.75 27.46 -13.32
CA LEU A 27 -15.25 26.20 -12.75
C LEU A 27 -14.29 25.06 -13.06
N LEU A 28 -13.87 24.91 -14.32
CA LEU A 28 -12.94 23.86 -14.74
C LEU A 28 -11.60 23.96 -14.03
N SER A 29 -11.08 25.18 -13.81
CA SER A 29 -9.81 25.38 -13.10
C SER A 29 -9.87 24.99 -11.62
N VAL A 30 -11.05 24.82 -11.06
CA VAL A 30 -11.27 24.24 -9.71
C VAL A 30 -11.53 22.73 -9.79
N VAL A 31 -12.38 22.31 -10.72
CA VAL A 31 -12.78 20.88 -10.88
C VAL A 31 -11.58 19.99 -11.17
N VAL A 32 -10.73 20.40 -12.12
CA VAL A 32 -9.60 19.57 -12.58
C VAL A 32 -8.59 19.28 -11.47
N PRO A 33 -8.09 20.26 -10.69
CA PRO A 33 -7.15 19.97 -9.60
C PRO A 33 -7.74 19.13 -8.49
N VAL A 34 -9.01 19.37 -8.11
CA VAL A 34 -9.67 18.56 -7.09
C VAL A 34 -9.84 17.10 -7.57
N MET A 35 -10.29 16.92 -8.82
CA MET A 35 -10.38 15.61 -9.46
C MET A 35 -9.01 14.92 -9.52
N ALA A 36 -7.96 15.64 -9.94
CA ALA A 36 -6.60 15.09 -10.01
C ALA A 36 -6.09 14.66 -8.63
N MET A 37 -6.38 15.43 -7.58
CA MET A 37 -6.00 15.10 -6.21
C MET A 37 -6.69 13.82 -5.72
N VAL A 38 -7.97 13.62 -6.03
CA VAL A 38 -8.69 12.38 -5.72
C VAL A 38 -8.04 11.18 -6.41
N ILE A 39 -7.79 11.30 -7.71
CA ILE A 39 -7.19 10.22 -8.51
C ILE A 39 -5.80 9.89 -7.97
N LEU A 40 -4.96 10.90 -7.73
CA LEU A 40 -3.58 10.71 -7.29
C LEU A 40 -3.50 10.02 -5.93
N LEU A 41 -4.30 10.45 -4.94
CA LEU A 41 -4.33 9.81 -3.62
C LEU A 41 -4.93 8.41 -3.68
N SER A 42 -5.96 8.18 -4.50
CA SER A 42 -6.55 6.84 -4.68
C SER A 42 -5.58 5.85 -5.35
N VAL A 43 -4.80 6.30 -6.32
CA VAL A 43 -3.72 5.51 -6.93
C VAL A 43 -2.64 5.18 -5.90
N PHE A 44 -2.24 6.15 -5.09
CA PHE A 44 -1.25 5.92 -4.04
C PHE A 44 -1.75 4.92 -3.00
N ASN A 45 -2.99 5.06 -2.53
CA ASN A 45 -3.60 4.12 -1.59
C ASN A 45 -3.71 2.71 -2.18
N GLY A 46 -4.09 2.59 -3.46
CA GLY A 46 -4.14 1.31 -4.14
C GLY A 46 -2.78 0.65 -4.24
N PHE A 47 -1.73 1.43 -4.53
CA PHE A 47 -0.36 0.92 -4.52
C PHE A 47 0.11 0.50 -3.11
N GLU A 48 -0.21 1.31 -2.07
CA GLU A 48 0.06 0.96 -0.68
C GLU A 48 -0.62 -0.35 -0.28
N SER A 49 -1.90 -0.52 -0.65
CA SER A 49 -2.67 -1.74 -0.39
C SER A 49 -2.05 -2.95 -1.10
N LEU A 50 -1.72 -2.80 -2.39
CA LEU A 50 -1.07 -3.85 -3.18
C LEU A 50 0.23 -4.33 -2.51
N VAL A 51 1.12 -3.40 -2.18
CA VAL A 51 2.40 -3.76 -1.55
C VAL A 51 2.18 -4.41 -0.20
N ARG A 52 1.25 -3.91 0.59
CA ARG A 52 0.87 -4.51 1.87
C ARG A 52 0.39 -5.95 1.71
N ASP A 53 -0.40 -6.23 0.67
CA ASP A 53 -0.90 -7.58 0.39
C ASP A 53 0.21 -8.52 -0.08
N LEU A 54 1.18 -8.03 -0.87
CA LEU A 54 2.36 -8.81 -1.25
C LEU A 54 3.20 -9.24 -0.03
N TYR A 55 3.37 -8.35 0.95
CA TYR A 55 4.07 -8.71 2.19
C TYR A 55 3.32 -9.76 3.04
N LYS A 56 1.98 -9.82 2.95
CA LYS A 56 1.20 -10.89 3.62
C LYS A 56 1.49 -12.28 3.06
N VAL A 57 1.93 -12.37 1.82
CA VAL A 57 2.22 -13.64 1.15
C VAL A 57 3.53 -14.24 1.62
N VAL A 58 4.44 -13.41 2.12
CA VAL A 58 5.79 -13.84 2.53
C VAL A 58 5.93 -13.90 4.05
N ASP A 59 5.35 -12.91 4.74
CA ASP A 59 5.46 -12.75 6.19
C ASP A 59 4.11 -13.07 6.88
N ALA A 60 4.17 -13.79 8.00
CA ALA A 60 3.02 -14.00 8.86
C ALA A 60 2.55 -12.69 9.53
N ASP A 61 1.36 -12.68 10.13
CA ASP A 61 0.84 -11.53 10.87
C ASP A 61 1.71 -11.19 12.07
N ILE A 62 2.19 -12.24 12.76
CA ILE A 62 3.09 -12.14 13.91
C ILE A 62 4.21 -13.19 13.74
N GLU A 63 5.44 -12.76 14.01
CA GLU A 63 6.61 -13.61 14.07
C GLU A 63 7.10 -13.69 15.51
N ILE A 64 7.31 -14.90 16.00
CA ILE A 64 7.82 -15.16 17.34
C ILE A 64 9.23 -15.74 17.18
N THR A 65 10.23 -15.07 17.70
CA THR A 65 11.62 -15.51 17.67
C THR A 65 12.11 -15.80 19.11
N PRO A 66 12.96 -16.78 19.33
CA PRO A 66 13.50 -17.05 20.67
C PRO A 66 14.36 -15.89 21.14
N SER A 67 14.27 -15.53 22.42
CA SER A 67 15.15 -14.49 23.01
C SER A 67 16.61 -14.93 23.04
N THR A 68 16.86 -16.23 23.20
CA THR A 68 18.17 -16.85 23.15
C THR A 68 18.09 -18.24 22.54
N GLY A 69 19.03 -18.57 21.65
CA GLY A 69 19.09 -19.90 21.02
C GLY A 69 18.06 -20.12 19.93
N VAL A 70 17.40 -21.27 19.94
CA VAL A 70 16.40 -21.72 18.95
C VAL A 70 15.22 -22.35 19.68
N PHE A 71 14.07 -22.44 19.06
CA PHE A 71 12.94 -23.23 19.56
C PHE A 71 13.14 -24.72 19.28
N ASP A 72 12.55 -25.57 20.10
CA ASP A 72 12.42 -27.01 19.82
C ASP A 72 11.10 -27.24 19.07
N MET A 73 11.17 -27.83 17.86
CA MET A 73 9.97 -28.14 17.06
C MET A 73 9.05 -29.17 17.73
N SER A 74 9.59 -30.00 18.65
CA SER A 74 8.84 -30.99 19.41
C SER A 74 8.17 -30.43 20.67
N ASP A 75 8.34 -29.13 20.95
CA ASP A 75 7.72 -28.47 22.11
C ASP A 75 6.22 -28.24 21.86
N GLU A 76 5.42 -29.27 22.14
CA GLU A 76 3.95 -29.19 22.04
C GLU A 76 3.36 -28.21 23.06
N GLN A 77 4.06 -27.95 24.17
CA GLN A 77 3.62 -26.98 25.16
C GLN A 77 3.70 -25.55 24.59
N LEU A 78 4.78 -25.19 23.92
CA LEU A 78 4.91 -23.90 23.24
C LEU A 78 3.84 -23.74 22.15
N ARG A 79 3.62 -24.78 21.34
CA ARG A 79 2.58 -24.78 20.30
C ARG A 79 1.19 -24.57 20.90
N SER A 80 0.85 -25.27 21.97
CA SER A 80 -0.45 -25.12 22.65
C SER A 80 -0.60 -23.74 23.30
N GLU A 81 0.44 -23.23 23.96
CA GLU A 81 0.45 -21.87 24.54
C GLU A 81 0.16 -20.80 23.49
N ILE A 82 0.70 -20.94 22.28
CA ILE A 82 0.45 -20.01 21.17
C ILE A 82 -0.98 -20.16 20.65
N LEU A 83 -1.43 -21.38 20.36
CA LEU A 83 -2.77 -21.64 19.79
C LEU A 83 -3.92 -21.31 20.74
N ASP A 84 -3.72 -21.48 22.04
CA ASP A 84 -4.72 -21.16 23.08
C ASP A 84 -4.82 -19.63 23.36
N THR A 85 -4.00 -18.82 22.70
CA THR A 85 -4.10 -17.36 22.83
C THR A 85 -5.27 -16.86 22.02
N ASP A 86 -6.17 -16.08 22.67
CA ASP A 86 -7.37 -15.55 22.02
C ASP A 86 -7.01 -14.68 20.80
N GLY A 87 -7.60 -15.03 19.65
CA GLY A 87 -7.37 -14.33 18.38
C GLY A 87 -6.31 -15.00 17.49
N VAL A 88 -5.63 -16.05 17.92
CA VAL A 88 -4.75 -16.86 17.07
C VAL A 88 -5.58 -17.85 16.26
N GLU A 89 -5.31 -17.95 14.94
CA GLU A 89 -5.95 -18.91 14.03
C GLU A 89 -5.08 -20.14 13.80
N ALA A 90 -3.80 -19.93 13.47
CA ALA A 90 -2.85 -21.00 13.17
C ALA A 90 -1.43 -20.56 13.51
N CYS A 91 -0.53 -21.54 13.68
CA CYS A 91 0.90 -21.28 13.81
C CYS A 91 1.73 -22.34 13.06
N SER A 92 2.92 -21.95 12.60
CA SER A 92 3.86 -22.79 11.85
C SER A 92 5.28 -22.53 12.32
N PHE A 93 6.04 -23.59 12.57
CA PHE A 93 7.47 -23.49 12.84
C PHE A 93 8.26 -23.35 11.55
N ILE A 94 9.28 -22.48 11.55
CA ILE A 94 10.11 -22.25 10.39
C ILE A 94 11.60 -22.28 10.73
N ILE A 95 12.38 -22.71 9.74
CA ILE A 95 13.84 -22.55 9.68
C ILE A 95 14.18 -21.68 8.48
N GLU A 96 15.02 -20.68 8.62
CA GLU A 96 15.51 -19.87 7.50
C GLU A 96 17.02 -19.92 7.42
N ARG A 97 17.55 -20.33 6.28
CA ARG A 97 18.98 -20.44 6.04
C ARG A 97 19.36 -19.94 4.64
N GLN A 98 20.46 -19.23 4.56
CA GLN A 98 21.09 -18.97 3.27
C GLN A 98 21.74 -20.23 2.74
N ALA A 99 21.39 -20.63 1.52
CA ALA A 99 21.95 -21.79 0.85
C ALA A 99 22.26 -21.47 -0.61
N LEU A 100 23.11 -22.30 -1.21
CA LEU A 100 23.37 -22.28 -2.65
C LEU A 100 22.41 -23.27 -3.29
N LEU A 101 21.61 -22.81 -4.25
CA LEU A 101 20.80 -23.64 -5.11
C LEU A 101 21.56 -23.93 -6.39
N ARG A 102 21.61 -25.18 -6.81
CA ARG A 102 22.31 -25.62 -8.01
C ARG A 102 21.41 -26.49 -8.88
N TYR A 103 21.46 -26.24 -10.18
CA TYR A 103 20.86 -27.11 -11.19
C TYR A 103 21.80 -27.22 -12.37
N ARG A 104 22.32 -28.45 -12.63
CA ARG A 104 23.38 -28.71 -13.62
C ARG A 104 24.61 -27.82 -13.34
N ASP A 105 24.95 -26.95 -14.29
CA ASP A 105 26.09 -26.04 -14.20
C ASP A 105 25.74 -24.65 -13.68
N ASN A 106 24.43 -24.36 -13.53
CA ASN A 106 23.96 -23.09 -13.01
C ASN A 106 23.77 -23.14 -11.48
N TYR A 107 24.04 -22.02 -10.83
CA TYR A 107 23.88 -21.88 -9.39
C TYR A 107 23.45 -20.45 -9.03
N THR A 108 22.71 -20.34 -7.93
CA THR A 108 22.31 -19.06 -7.36
C THR A 108 22.23 -19.20 -5.84
N THR A 109 22.33 -18.08 -5.12
CA THR A 109 22.12 -18.06 -3.66
C THR A 109 20.67 -17.73 -3.36
N ALA A 110 20.09 -18.39 -2.37
CA ALA A 110 18.72 -18.12 -1.95
C ALA A 110 18.60 -18.24 -0.42
N LEU A 111 17.63 -17.51 0.12
CA LEU A 111 17.09 -17.75 1.45
C LEU A 111 16.12 -18.94 1.34
N VAL A 112 16.51 -20.07 1.87
CA VAL A 112 15.67 -21.27 1.89
C VAL A 112 14.92 -21.30 3.21
N ARG A 113 13.58 -21.33 3.09
CA ARG A 113 12.67 -21.45 4.22
C ARG A 113 12.17 -22.87 4.32
N GLY A 114 12.51 -23.55 5.41
CA GLY A 114 11.96 -24.85 5.80
C GLY A 114 10.69 -24.64 6.59
N VAL A 115 9.61 -25.30 6.16
CA VAL A 115 8.27 -25.08 6.72
C VAL A 115 7.64 -26.40 7.16
N ASP A 116 6.79 -26.35 8.17
CA ASP A 116 5.97 -27.48 8.60
C ASP A 116 4.66 -27.57 7.78
N SER A 117 3.88 -28.61 8.04
CA SER A 117 2.62 -28.87 7.33
C SER A 117 1.55 -27.79 7.54
N CYS A 118 1.64 -27.01 8.62
CA CYS A 118 0.69 -25.93 8.95
C CYS A 118 1.00 -24.61 8.25
N TYR A 119 2.12 -24.50 7.53
CA TYR A 119 2.57 -23.26 6.90
C TYR A 119 1.55 -22.66 5.93
N HIS A 120 0.87 -23.50 5.15
CA HIS A 120 -0.12 -23.04 4.18
C HIS A 120 -1.37 -22.43 4.83
N ASP A 121 -1.66 -22.76 6.09
CA ASP A 121 -2.75 -22.17 6.86
C ASP A 121 -2.35 -20.77 7.38
N VAL A 122 -1.05 -20.52 7.55
CA VAL A 122 -0.50 -19.28 8.09
C VAL A 122 -0.19 -18.28 6.97
N VAL A 123 0.43 -18.73 5.88
CA VAL A 123 0.92 -17.90 4.77
C VAL A 123 0.25 -18.33 3.46
N PRO A 124 -0.47 -17.44 2.76
CA PRO A 124 -1.29 -17.78 1.59
C PRO A 124 -0.48 -17.92 0.28
N ILE A 125 0.68 -18.60 0.32
CA ILE A 125 1.55 -18.79 -0.84
C ILE A 125 0.91 -19.56 -2.00
N LEU A 126 -0.11 -20.40 -1.69
CA LEU A 126 -0.83 -21.20 -2.69
C LEU A 126 -1.44 -20.37 -3.81
N GLY A 127 -1.91 -19.16 -3.52
CA GLY A 127 -2.51 -18.24 -4.50
C GLY A 127 -1.52 -17.61 -5.47
N TYR A 128 -0.21 -17.78 -5.24
CA TYR A 128 0.86 -17.14 -5.99
C TYR A 128 1.75 -18.12 -6.77
N VAL A 129 1.33 -19.39 -6.83
CA VAL A 129 2.02 -20.42 -7.63
C VAL A 129 1.74 -20.17 -9.11
N SER A 130 2.82 -19.99 -9.87
CA SER A 130 2.80 -19.75 -11.32
C SER A 130 2.78 -21.06 -12.11
N LEU A 131 3.63 -22.01 -11.73
CA LEU A 131 3.74 -23.33 -12.37
C LEU A 131 3.80 -24.42 -11.30
N GLY A 132 3.14 -25.55 -11.53
CA GLY A 132 3.15 -26.71 -10.61
C GLY A 132 2.22 -26.53 -9.41
N ASN A 133 2.70 -26.88 -8.23
CA ASN A 133 1.95 -26.75 -6.98
C ASN A 133 2.87 -26.35 -5.81
N ALA A 134 2.29 -25.91 -4.69
CA ALA A 134 3.05 -25.48 -3.51
C ALA A 134 3.27 -26.60 -2.49
N THR A 135 2.89 -27.85 -2.78
CA THR A 135 3.02 -28.95 -1.82
C THR A 135 4.47 -29.36 -1.69
N VAL A 136 5.16 -28.87 -0.68
CA VAL A 136 6.58 -29.19 -0.41
C VAL A 136 6.79 -30.56 0.22
N GLU A 137 5.75 -31.19 0.76
CA GLU A 137 5.77 -32.53 1.31
C GLU A 137 4.72 -33.40 0.60
N LEU A 138 5.12 -34.53 0.03
CA LEU A 138 4.23 -35.50 -0.57
C LEU A 138 4.54 -36.89 0.02
N GLY A 139 3.91 -37.21 1.13
CA GLY A 139 4.25 -38.41 1.92
C GLY A 139 5.69 -38.30 2.44
N ASP A 140 6.54 -39.26 2.05
CA ASP A 140 7.95 -39.28 2.43
C ASP A 140 8.89 -38.50 1.46
N ILE A 141 8.32 -37.90 0.41
CA ILE A 141 9.10 -37.14 -0.60
C ILE A 141 9.06 -35.66 -0.27
N ASP A 142 10.20 -35.13 0.13
CA ASP A 142 10.41 -33.69 0.28
C ASP A 142 10.66 -33.04 -1.09
N ARG A 143 10.11 -31.86 -1.33
CA ARG A 143 10.20 -31.12 -2.58
C ARG A 143 10.54 -29.66 -2.31
N VAL A 144 10.94 -28.95 -3.35
CA VAL A 144 11.27 -27.53 -3.26
C VAL A 144 10.36 -26.71 -4.18
N LEU A 145 9.86 -25.58 -3.64
CA LEU A 145 9.16 -24.55 -4.35
C LEU A 145 10.11 -23.35 -4.45
N VAL A 146 10.35 -22.81 -5.64
CA VAL A 146 11.30 -21.70 -5.86
C VAL A 146 10.60 -20.49 -6.47
N GLY A 147 11.12 -19.30 -6.22
CA GLY A 147 10.69 -18.11 -6.96
C GLY A 147 11.02 -18.22 -8.44
N GLU A 148 10.21 -17.61 -9.31
CA GLU A 148 10.40 -17.69 -10.76
C GLU A 148 11.74 -17.09 -11.19
N GLY A 149 12.23 -16.03 -10.52
CA GLY A 149 13.56 -15.45 -10.76
C GLY A 149 14.69 -16.44 -10.48
N ILE A 150 14.58 -17.29 -9.44
CA ILE A 150 15.51 -18.39 -9.16
C ILE A 150 15.42 -19.44 -10.27
N ALA A 151 14.22 -19.84 -10.68
CA ALA A 151 14.04 -20.82 -11.76
C ALA A 151 14.68 -20.33 -13.08
N HIS A 152 14.51 -19.06 -13.42
CA HIS A 152 15.18 -18.42 -14.57
C HIS A 152 16.71 -18.42 -14.44
N ALA A 153 17.24 -18.03 -13.27
CA ALA A 153 18.68 -18.01 -13.02
C ALA A 153 19.30 -19.42 -13.11
N LEU A 154 18.57 -20.44 -12.72
CA LEU A 154 18.98 -21.84 -12.82
C LEU A 154 18.75 -22.44 -14.22
N GLY A 155 17.99 -21.77 -15.11
CA GLY A 155 17.63 -22.28 -16.43
C GLY A 155 16.59 -23.39 -16.39
N ILE A 156 15.68 -23.37 -15.41
CA ILE A 156 14.63 -24.35 -15.25
C ILE A 156 13.32 -23.79 -15.82
N TYR A 157 12.77 -24.46 -16.83
CA TYR A 157 11.54 -24.04 -17.53
C TYR A 157 10.40 -25.05 -17.41
N ALA A 158 10.63 -26.17 -16.69
CA ALA A 158 9.63 -27.21 -16.51
C ALA A 158 9.66 -27.74 -15.06
N VAL A 159 8.49 -28.03 -14.53
CA VAL A 159 8.31 -28.56 -13.16
C VAL A 159 8.14 -30.07 -13.20
N GLY A 160 8.58 -30.78 -12.16
CA GLY A 160 8.32 -32.21 -11.97
C GLY A 160 9.36 -33.18 -12.58
N ILE A 161 10.29 -32.72 -13.40
CA ILE A 161 11.35 -33.55 -14.02
C ILE A 161 12.75 -33.15 -13.51
N ASN A 162 12.84 -32.00 -12.86
CA ASN A 162 14.09 -31.37 -12.50
C ASN A 162 14.31 -31.43 -10.98
N ASP A 163 15.48 -31.93 -10.58
CA ASP A 163 15.90 -31.90 -9.20
C ASP A 163 16.83 -30.72 -8.96
N VAL A 164 16.51 -29.91 -7.96
CA VAL A 164 17.32 -28.79 -7.52
C VAL A 164 18.17 -29.26 -6.32
N GLN A 165 19.46 -29.04 -6.40
CA GLN A 165 20.36 -29.30 -5.26
C GLN A 165 20.42 -28.10 -4.36
N ILE A 166 20.15 -28.30 -3.08
CA ILE A 166 20.35 -27.31 -2.01
C ILE A 166 21.67 -27.65 -1.33
N VAL A 167 22.59 -26.70 -1.32
CA VAL A 167 23.93 -26.86 -0.76
C VAL A 167 24.09 -25.96 0.45
N SER A 168 24.36 -26.55 1.60
CA SER A 168 24.64 -25.82 2.84
C SER A 168 26.11 -25.38 2.85
N LEU A 169 26.35 -24.08 3.06
CA LEU A 169 27.67 -23.50 3.26
C LEU A 169 28.06 -23.41 4.74
N GLY A 170 27.19 -23.87 5.65
CA GLY A 170 27.28 -23.66 7.11
C GLY A 170 28.37 -24.43 7.85
N GLY A 171 29.21 -25.21 7.18
CA GLY A 171 30.30 -25.96 7.82
C GLY A 171 31.71 -25.67 7.27
N ALA A 172 31.80 -24.84 6.25
CA ALA A 172 33.08 -24.49 5.63
C ALA A 172 33.90 -23.55 6.54
N ARG A 173 34.78 -24.10 7.35
CA ARG A 173 35.82 -23.29 8.03
C ARG A 173 36.77 -22.76 6.96
N ILE A 174 36.72 -21.45 6.72
CA ILE A 174 37.68 -20.74 5.88
C ILE A 174 39.07 -20.96 6.50
N GLY A 175 39.89 -21.78 5.87
CA GLY A 175 41.25 -22.10 6.32
C GLY A 175 41.56 -23.58 6.58
N SER A 176 40.60 -24.51 6.38
CA SER A 176 40.89 -25.94 6.44
C SER A 176 41.53 -26.41 5.13
N ILE A 177 42.56 -27.26 5.22
CA ILE A 177 43.31 -27.83 4.07
C ILE A 177 42.43 -28.72 3.17
N LEU A 178 41.21 -29.07 3.63
CA LEU A 178 40.19 -29.82 2.90
C LEU A 178 38.86 -29.06 2.98
N PRO A 179 38.51 -28.22 1.99
CA PRO A 179 37.25 -27.42 2.02
C PRO A 179 35.97 -28.26 1.80
N THR A 180 36.07 -29.57 1.63
CA THR A 180 34.93 -30.47 1.41
C THR A 180 34.33 -31.06 2.72
N GLN A 181 35.01 -30.94 3.85
CA GLN A 181 34.47 -31.40 5.14
C GLN A 181 33.54 -30.34 5.71
N GLY A 182 32.22 -30.61 5.61
CA GLY A 182 31.18 -29.74 6.17
C GLY A 182 30.17 -29.18 5.13
N VAL A 183 30.38 -29.40 3.84
CA VAL A 183 29.38 -29.08 2.82
C VAL A 183 28.40 -30.25 2.70
N ARG A 184 27.18 -30.04 3.12
CA ARG A 184 26.08 -30.99 2.90
C ARG A 184 25.26 -30.53 1.70
N ASN A 185 24.76 -31.45 0.92
CA ASN A 185 23.85 -31.20 -0.19
C ASN A 185 22.70 -32.18 -0.19
N GLU A 186 21.54 -31.72 -0.64
CA GLU A 186 20.35 -32.55 -0.81
C GLU A 186 19.71 -32.21 -2.17
N SER A 187 19.30 -33.23 -2.92
CA SER A 187 18.65 -33.07 -4.23
C SER A 187 17.17 -33.27 -4.08
N LEU A 188 16.37 -32.26 -4.43
CA LEU A 188 14.94 -32.24 -4.24
C LEU A 188 14.21 -32.00 -5.55
N PRO A 189 13.13 -32.75 -5.83
CA PRO A 189 12.28 -32.47 -6.98
C PRO A 189 11.64 -31.09 -6.86
N LEU A 190 11.64 -30.34 -7.96
CA LEU A 190 10.95 -29.07 -8.05
C LEU A 190 9.43 -29.31 -8.11
N CYS A 191 8.67 -28.85 -7.12
CA CYS A 191 7.21 -28.96 -7.11
C CYS A 191 6.49 -27.84 -7.83
N GLY A 192 7.08 -26.65 -7.88
CA GLY A 192 6.47 -25.47 -8.51
C GLY A 192 7.37 -24.25 -8.47
N THR A 193 6.87 -23.20 -9.11
CA THR A 193 7.42 -21.84 -9.03
C THR A 193 6.36 -20.88 -8.55
N PHE A 194 6.76 -19.83 -7.83
CA PHE A 194 5.86 -18.77 -7.40
C PHE A 194 6.31 -17.41 -7.94
N ILE A 195 5.32 -16.49 -8.07
CA ILE A 195 5.52 -15.09 -8.44
C ILE A 195 4.86 -14.22 -7.38
N ILE A 196 5.64 -13.40 -6.70
CA ILE A 196 5.17 -12.45 -5.69
C ILE A 196 5.67 -11.05 -6.05
N ASP A 197 6.97 -10.86 -6.01
CA ASP A 197 7.68 -9.67 -6.44
C ASP A 197 9.12 -10.03 -6.85
N GLN A 198 9.78 -9.12 -7.56
CA GLN A 198 11.12 -9.34 -8.10
C GLN A 198 12.16 -9.71 -7.03
N GLN A 199 12.05 -9.17 -5.82
CA GLN A 199 13.00 -9.42 -4.75
C GLN A 199 12.85 -10.84 -4.20
N HIS A 200 11.63 -11.26 -3.84
CA HIS A 200 11.35 -12.59 -3.30
C HIS A 200 11.49 -13.67 -4.37
N ASP A 201 11.04 -13.38 -5.59
CA ASP A 201 11.15 -14.33 -6.72
C ASP A 201 12.59 -14.67 -7.07
N SER A 202 13.53 -13.74 -6.89
CA SER A 202 14.95 -13.95 -7.20
C SER A 202 15.79 -14.45 -6.01
N SER A 203 15.23 -14.46 -4.80
CA SER A 203 16.03 -14.74 -3.59
C SER A 203 15.43 -15.76 -2.63
N MET A 204 14.20 -16.25 -2.84
CA MET A 204 13.50 -17.11 -1.88
C MET A 204 13.13 -18.47 -2.47
N ALA A 205 13.35 -19.52 -1.67
CA ALA A 205 12.87 -20.89 -1.92
C ALA A 205 12.21 -21.44 -0.66
N VAL A 206 11.24 -22.34 -0.82
CA VAL A 206 10.51 -22.98 0.28
C VAL A 206 10.63 -24.49 0.15
N THR A 207 10.89 -25.19 1.24
CA THR A 207 10.98 -26.65 1.29
C THR A 207 10.47 -27.16 2.64
N SER A 208 10.43 -28.49 2.82
CA SER A 208 10.09 -29.08 4.12
C SER A 208 11.11 -28.70 5.20
N ILE A 209 10.64 -28.42 6.39
CA ILE A 209 11.49 -28.14 7.56
C ILE A 209 12.47 -29.30 7.84
N ARG A 210 12.07 -30.54 7.55
CA ARG A 210 12.90 -31.74 7.69
C ARG A 210 14.18 -31.68 6.83
N VAL A 211 14.10 -31.08 5.65
CA VAL A 211 15.25 -30.92 4.75
C VAL A 211 16.30 -30.01 5.37
N LEU A 212 15.87 -28.84 5.86
CA LEU A 212 16.81 -27.90 6.49
C LEU A 212 17.35 -28.43 7.81
N ASP A 213 16.53 -29.15 8.57
CA ASP A 213 16.99 -29.81 9.80
C ASP A 213 18.15 -30.79 9.52
N ARG A 214 18.02 -31.66 8.48
CA ARG A 214 19.09 -32.58 8.05
C ARG A 214 20.29 -31.84 7.47
N LEU A 215 20.04 -30.84 6.64
CA LEU A 215 21.08 -30.16 5.88
C LEU A 215 22.00 -29.32 6.76
N PHE A 216 21.42 -28.68 7.79
CA PHE A 216 22.13 -27.76 8.71
C PHE A 216 22.39 -28.37 10.08
N ASP A 217 22.02 -29.64 10.33
CA ASP A 217 22.19 -30.35 11.61
C ASP A 217 21.53 -29.61 12.80
N CYS A 218 20.33 -29.13 12.56
CA CYS A 218 19.61 -28.31 13.52
C CYS A 218 19.07 -29.11 14.73
N ARG A 219 18.92 -30.41 14.58
CA ARG A 219 18.48 -31.34 15.64
C ARG A 219 17.09 -31.02 16.20
N GLY A 220 16.15 -30.77 15.30
CA GLY A 220 14.77 -30.45 15.67
C GLY A 220 14.57 -29.00 16.11
N CYS A 221 15.46 -28.09 15.73
CA CYS A 221 15.30 -26.67 16.06
C CYS A 221 14.45 -25.89 15.07
N ALA A 222 13.83 -24.81 15.53
CA ALA A 222 13.21 -23.79 14.69
C ALA A 222 13.76 -22.39 15.03
N ASP A 223 13.89 -21.56 14.01
CA ASP A 223 14.37 -20.19 14.17
C ASP A 223 13.26 -19.25 14.60
N ALA A 224 12.04 -19.49 14.15
CA ALA A 224 10.86 -18.70 14.48
C ALA A 224 9.56 -19.51 14.39
N VAL A 225 8.52 -18.97 14.98
CA VAL A 225 7.14 -19.43 14.81
C VAL A 225 6.35 -18.31 14.12
N PHE A 226 5.74 -18.65 13.00
CA PHE A 226 4.82 -17.78 12.29
C PHE A 226 3.41 -17.98 12.82
N VAL A 227 2.69 -16.90 13.07
CA VAL A 227 1.34 -16.92 13.63
C VAL A 227 0.41 -16.13 12.74
N LYS A 228 -0.73 -16.73 12.43
CA LYS A 228 -1.87 -16.09 11.75
C LYS A 228 -2.89 -15.65 12.77
N VAL A 229 -3.38 -14.44 12.62
CA VAL A 229 -4.42 -13.85 13.47
C VAL A 229 -5.78 -13.99 12.79
N LYS A 230 -6.82 -14.30 13.57
CA LYS A 230 -8.21 -14.38 13.08
C LYS A 230 -8.65 -13.08 12.43
N GLU A 231 -9.42 -13.16 11.36
CA GLU A 231 -9.96 -11.99 10.68
C GLU A 231 -10.77 -11.10 11.63
N GLY A 232 -10.55 -9.78 11.51
CA GLY A 232 -11.24 -8.78 12.33
C GLY A 232 -10.63 -8.55 13.72
N VAL A 233 -9.59 -9.29 14.11
CA VAL A 233 -8.90 -9.09 15.39
C VAL A 233 -7.66 -8.22 15.18
N SER A 234 -7.39 -7.30 16.09
CA SER A 234 -6.20 -6.45 16.02
C SER A 234 -4.92 -7.25 16.26
N HIS A 235 -3.98 -7.27 15.30
CA HIS A 235 -2.68 -7.93 15.41
C HIS A 235 -1.90 -7.46 16.64
N ARG A 236 -1.97 -6.15 16.96
CA ARG A 236 -1.30 -5.58 18.13
C ARG A 236 -1.85 -6.10 19.45
N LYS A 237 -3.18 -6.34 19.53
CA LYS A 237 -3.81 -6.92 20.73
C LYS A 237 -3.34 -8.36 20.96
N VAL A 238 -3.34 -9.17 19.88
CA VAL A 238 -2.87 -10.57 19.93
C VAL A 238 -1.37 -10.62 20.20
N GLY A 239 -0.57 -9.76 19.56
CA GLY A 239 0.86 -9.67 19.78
C GLY A 239 1.23 -9.31 21.22
N ASN A 240 0.52 -8.39 21.84
CA ASN A 240 0.73 -8.05 23.26
C ASN A 240 0.35 -9.23 24.17
N ALA A 241 -0.77 -9.93 23.90
CA ALA A 241 -1.18 -11.09 24.68
C ALA A 241 -0.16 -12.24 24.58
N LEU A 242 0.39 -12.48 23.37
CA LEU A 242 1.48 -13.45 23.18
C LEU A 242 2.75 -13.02 23.88
N ALA A 243 3.12 -11.74 23.84
CA ALA A 243 4.30 -11.24 24.53
C ALA A 243 4.19 -11.38 26.05
N GLU A 244 3.02 -11.11 26.62
CA GLU A 244 2.78 -11.31 28.07
C GLU A 244 2.83 -12.80 28.45
N ARG A 245 2.29 -13.69 27.58
CA ARG A 245 2.22 -15.13 27.88
C ARG A 245 3.56 -15.83 27.73
N LEU A 246 4.35 -15.45 26.73
CA LEU A 246 5.68 -16.01 26.47
C LEU A 246 6.78 -15.36 27.30
N ASP A 247 6.49 -14.19 27.90
CA ASP A 247 7.39 -13.41 28.74
C ASP A 247 8.79 -13.25 28.13
N SER A 248 9.85 -13.44 28.93
CA SER A 248 11.25 -13.29 28.50
C SER A 248 11.76 -14.41 27.58
N LYS A 249 10.99 -15.48 27.36
CA LYS A 249 11.39 -16.65 26.54
C LYS A 249 11.48 -16.31 25.06
N ALA A 250 10.60 -15.43 24.56
CA ALA A 250 10.48 -15.14 23.15
C ALA A 250 10.24 -13.65 22.89
N LYS A 251 10.70 -13.20 21.72
CA LYS A 251 10.43 -11.85 21.19
C LYS A 251 9.31 -11.95 20.19
N VAL A 252 8.21 -11.25 20.42
CA VAL A 252 7.05 -11.17 19.52
C VAL A 252 7.20 -9.92 18.64
N VAL A 253 7.22 -10.11 17.34
CA VAL A 253 7.39 -9.04 16.35
C VAL A 253 6.20 -9.06 15.41
N LEU A 254 5.51 -7.93 15.30
CA LEU A 254 4.43 -7.75 14.32
C LEU A 254 5.04 -7.55 12.93
N ARG A 255 4.36 -8.01 11.86
CA ARG A 255 4.77 -7.75 10.46
C ARG A 255 5.04 -6.29 10.19
N GLU A 256 4.20 -5.40 10.72
CA GLU A 256 4.32 -3.95 10.57
C GLU A 256 5.58 -3.41 11.25
N ASP A 257 5.98 -3.98 12.38
CA ASP A 257 7.18 -3.56 13.12
C ASP A 257 8.46 -4.15 12.47
N LYS A 258 8.40 -5.38 11.94
CA LYS A 258 9.49 -6.01 11.18
C LYS A 258 9.87 -5.17 9.95
N ASN A 259 8.87 -4.70 9.24
CA ASN A 259 9.01 -3.89 8.03
C ASN A 259 8.81 -2.39 8.30
N SER A 260 9.07 -1.93 9.53
CA SER A 260 8.80 -0.55 9.98
C SER A 260 9.44 0.53 9.11
N SER A 261 10.65 0.30 8.61
CA SER A 261 11.34 1.22 7.70
C SER A 261 10.59 1.39 6.39
N PHE A 262 10.08 0.28 5.82
CA PHE A 262 9.28 0.30 4.60
C PHE A 262 7.96 1.06 4.80
N TYR A 263 7.20 0.74 5.86
CA TYR A 263 5.95 1.45 6.18
C TYR A 263 6.19 2.93 6.51
N ALA A 264 7.35 3.28 7.10
CA ALA A 264 7.72 4.67 7.31
C ALA A 264 7.96 5.40 5.98
N ILE A 265 8.70 4.80 5.04
CA ILE A 265 8.94 5.37 3.70
C ILE A 265 7.60 5.60 2.99
N MET A 266 6.71 4.62 2.94
CA MET A 266 5.39 4.78 2.33
C MET A 266 4.57 5.92 2.95
N ARG A 267 4.64 6.08 4.27
CA ARG A 267 3.99 7.18 4.96
C ARG A 267 4.57 8.53 4.56
N TYR A 268 5.89 8.64 4.42
CA TYR A 268 6.54 9.87 3.95
C TYR A 268 6.20 10.17 2.48
N GLU A 269 6.12 9.16 1.62
CA GLU A 269 5.67 9.31 0.24
C GLU A 269 4.23 9.79 0.16
N LYS A 270 3.31 9.24 0.95
CA LYS A 270 1.90 9.72 1.04
C LYS A 270 1.84 11.20 1.42
N TRP A 271 2.64 11.61 2.40
CA TRP A 271 2.75 13.02 2.78
C TRP A 271 3.34 13.88 1.66
N GLY A 272 4.34 13.38 0.94
CA GLY A 272 4.92 14.06 -0.22
C GLY A 272 3.90 14.27 -1.33
N VAL A 273 3.16 13.22 -1.69
CA VAL A 273 2.08 13.28 -2.68
C VAL A 273 0.99 14.27 -2.26
N PHE A 274 0.58 14.24 -0.98
CA PHE A 274 -0.39 15.20 -0.44
C PHE A 274 0.10 16.65 -0.54
N LEU A 275 1.36 16.93 -0.18
CA LEU A 275 1.94 18.26 -0.23
C LEU A 275 2.05 18.79 -1.68
N ILE A 276 2.46 17.95 -2.63
CA ILE A 276 2.50 18.29 -4.06
C ILE A 276 1.08 18.61 -4.55
N SER A 277 0.12 17.78 -4.20
CA SER A 277 -1.28 17.99 -4.56
C SER A 277 -1.86 19.28 -3.95
N LEU A 278 -1.50 19.58 -2.70
CA LEU A 278 -1.87 20.84 -2.05
C LEU A 278 -1.24 22.04 -2.75
N LEU A 279 0.02 21.95 -3.19
CA LEU A 279 0.68 23.00 -3.97
C LEU A 279 -0.06 23.26 -5.29
N VAL A 280 -0.41 22.20 -6.02
CA VAL A 280 -1.21 22.32 -7.26
C VAL A 280 -2.55 22.97 -6.97
N LEU A 281 -3.19 22.61 -5.86
CA LEU A 281 -4.45 23.20 -5.44
C LEU A 281 -4.31 24.70 -5.11
N ILE A 282 -3.23 25.11 -4.44
CA ILE A 282 -2.92 26.52 -4.17
C ILE A 282 -2.74 27.28 -5.48
N VAL A 283 -1.97 26.75 -6.43
CA VAL A 283 -1.77 27.38 -7.75
C VAL A 283 -3.11 27.52 -8.49
N ALA A 284 -3.91 26.47 -8.52
CA ALA A 284 -5.24 26.50 -9.12
C ALA A 284 -6.18 27.52 -8.46
N SER A 285 -6.00 27.77 -7.17
CA SER A 285 -6.83 28.73 -6.42
C SER A 285 -6.66 30.18 -6.89
N PHE A 286 -5.58 30.52 -7.59
CA PHE A 286 -5.45 31.84 -8.24
C PHE A 286 -6.55 32.09 -9.27
N SER A 287 -7.08 31.07 -9.91
CA SER A 287 -8.27 31.18 -10.76
C SER A 287 -9.51 31.65 -10.01
N ILE A 288 -9.63 31.27 -8.74
CA ILE A 288 -10.74 31.74 -7.88
C ILE A 288 -10.61 33.25 -7.67
N ILE A 289 -9.39 33.77 -7.51
CA ILE A 289 -9.16 35.24 -7.43
C ILE A 289 -9.64 35.91 -8.71
N GLY A 290 -9.23 35.41 -9.88
CA GLY A 290 -9.66 35.93 -11.17
C GLY A 290 -11.17 35.96 -11.32
N THR A 291 -11.84 34.89 -10.93
CA THR A 291 -13.32 34.79 -10.97
C THR A 291 -13.98 35.81 -10.03
N VAL A 292 -13.54 35.90 -8.79
CA VAL A 292 -14.09 36.87 -7.81
C VAL A 292 -13.85 38.29 -8.27
N VAL A 293 -12.66 38.60 -8.80
CA VAL A 293 -12.34 39.93 -9.35
C VAL A 293 -13.24 40.25 -10.53
N MET A 294 -13.42 39.30 -11.45
CA MET A 294 -14.28 39.49 -12.62
C MET A 294 -15.74 39.75 -12.23
N LEU A 295 -16.25 38.98 -11.24
CA LEU A 295 -17.60 39.18 -10.69
C LEU A 295 -17.77 40.59 -10.08
N ILE A 296 -16.74 41.09 -9.37
CA ILE A 296 -16.74 42.43 -8.79
C ILE A 296 -16.75 43.51 -9.87
N VAL A 297 -15.98 43.31 -10.93
CA VAL A 297 -15.90 44.27 -12.07
C VAL A 297 -17.20 44.26 -12.87
N GLU A 298 -17.73 43.07 -13.21
CA GLU A 298 -18.99 42.92 -13.95
C GLU A 298 -20.16 43.63 -13.26
N LYS A 299 -20.17 43.61 -11.94
CA LYS A 299 -21.21 44.19 -11.11
C LYS A 299 -20.90 45.62 -10.64
N SER A 300 -19.87 46.24 -11.20
CA SER A 300 -19.52 47.64 -10.85
C SER A 300 -20.65 48.64 -11.10
N ASP A 301 -21.39 48.48 -12.21
CA ASP A 301 -22.47 49.42 -12.60
C ASP A 301 -23.73 49.27 -11.71
N GLU A 302 -23.92 48.10 -11.08
CA GLU A 302 -25.04 47.88 -10.15
C GLU A 302 -24.74 48.36 -8.72
N ARG A 303 -23.48 48.63 -8.38
CA ARG A 303 -23.06 49.03 -7.02
C ARG A 303 -23.64 50.40 -6.60
N PRO A 304 -23.63 51.47 -7.46
CA PRO A 304 -24.22 52.75 -7.08
C PRO A 304 -25.68 52.60 -6.68
N THR A 305 -26.44 51.77 -7.40
CA THR A 305 -27.83 51.49 -7.10
C THR A 305 -27.99 50.78 -5.76
N LEU A 306 -27.12 49.82 -5.42
CA LEU A 306 -27.10 49.14 -4.14
C LEU A 306 -26.75 50.09 -2.99
N TYR A 307 -25.77 50.98 -3.20
CA TYR A 307 -25.42 52.02 -2.22
C TYR A 307 -26.59 52.96 -1.97
N SER A 308 -27.33 53.39 -3.00
CA SER A 308 -28.52 54.25 -2.88
C SER A 308 -29.65 53.55 -2.10
N LEU A 309 -29.69 52.21 -2.15
CA LEU A 309 -30.61 51.37 -1.38
C LEU A 309 -30.12 51.08 0.05
N GLY A 310 -29.00 51.68 0.50
CA GLY A 310 -28.47 51.56 1.86
C GLY A 310 -27.52 50.37 2.07
N ALA A 311 -27.01 49.70 1.02
CA ALA A 311 -26.01 48.69 1.18
C ALA A 311 -24.65 49.30 1.58
N ASP A 312 -24.03 48.79 2.62
CA ASP A 312 -22.68 49.16 3.04
C ASP A 312 -21.57 48.33 2.36
N ARG A 313 -20.32 48.80 2.47
CA ARG A 313 -19.16 48.05 1.94
C ARG A 313 -19.00 46.65 2.58
N ALA A 314 -19.39 46.48 3.82
CA ALA A 314 -19.33 45.20 4.52
C ALA A 314 -20.39 44.20 3.98
N PHE A 315 -21.55 44.73 3.58
CA PHE A 315 -22.60 43.94 2.93
C PHE A 315 -22.11 43.41 1.57
N LEU A 316 -21.60 44.27 0.70
CA LEU A 316 -21.10 43.90 -0.63
C LEU A 316 -19.94 42.90 -0.55
N ARG A 317 -18.96 43.16 0.35
CA ARG A 317 -17.87 42.22 0.62
C ARG A 317 -18.39 40.86 1.02
N GLY A 318 -19.40 40.80 1.90
CA GLY A 318 -20.01 39.57 2.34
C GLY A 318 -20.81 38.82 1.27
N VAL A 319 -21.36 39.51 0.26
CA VAL A 319 -22.03 38.92 -0.91
C VAL A 319 -21.02 38.26 -1.84
N PHE A 320 -20.00 39.01 -2.28
CA PHE A 320 -18.96 38.46 -3.19
C PHE A 320 -18.14 37.37 -2.57
N LEU A 321 -17.84 37.43 -1.27
CA LEU A 321 -17.21 36.31 -0.55
C LEU A 321 -18.04 35.03 -0.67
N ARG A 322 -19.34 35.10 -0.42
CA ARG A 322 -20.23 33.95 -0.48
C ARG A 322 -20.42 33.42 -1.90
N GLU A 323 -20.41 34.33 -2.88
CA GLU A 323 -20.48 33.94 -4.31
C GLU A 323 -19.23 33.16 -4.72
N GLY A 324 -18.03 33.64 -4.35
CA GLY A 324 -16.77 32.91 -4.56
C GLY A 324 -16.76 31.54 -3.87
N LEU A 325 -17.27 31.47 -2.64
CA LEU A 325 -17.39 30.20 -1.90
C LEU A 325 -18.41 29.24 -2.53
N LEU A 326 -19.51 29.75 -3.09
CA LEU A 326 -20.49 28.92 -3.81
C LEU A 326 -19.89 28.32 -5.08
N ILE A 327 -19.19 29.14 -5.90
CA ILE A 327 -18.54 28.65 -7.12
C ILE A 327 -17.48 27.61 -6.75
N SER A 328 -16.65 27.89 -5.77
CA SER A 328 -15.63 26.95 -5.29
C SER A 328 -16.28 25.68 -4.72
N GLY A 329 -17.33 25.82 -3.90
CA GLY A 329 -18.03 24.66 -3.33
C GLY A 329 -18.63 23.75 -4.39
N ILE A 330 -19.31 24.32 -5.39
CA ILE A 330 -19.88 23.56 -6.52
C ILE A 330 -18.73 22.91 -7.33
N GLY A 331 -17.69 23.67 -7.66
CA GLY A 331 -16.53 23.14 -8.37
C GLY A 331 -15.83 22.01 -7.62
N GLY A 332 -15.67 22.16 -6.28
CA GLY A 332 -15.09 21.13 -5.43
C GLY A 332 -15.93 19.85 -5.40
N VAL A 333 -17.26 19.96 -5.20
CA VAL A 333 -18.16 18.78 -5.22
C VAL A 333 -18.16 18.11 -6.59
N VAL A 334 -18.23 18.88 -7.67
CA VAL A 334 -18.17 18.33 -9.03
C VAL A 334 -16.81 17.64 -9.28
N GLY A 335 -15.69 18.27 -8.88
CA GLY A 335 -14.36 17.68 -8.99
C GLY A 335 -14.21 16.38 -8.21
N LEU A 336 -14.68 16.35 -6.96
CA LEU A 336 -14.73 15.13 -6.16
C LEU A 336 -15.56 14.04 -6.83
N THR A 337 -16.77 14.38 -7.31
CA THR A 337 -17.66 13.40 -7.95
C THR A 337 -17.02 12.81 -9.21
N PHE A 338 -16.44 13.64 -10.08
CA PHE A 338 -15.75 13.13 -11.27
C PHE A 338 -14.51 12.31 -10.91
N GLY A 339 -13.74 12.73 -9.90
CA GLY A 339 -12.59 11.97 -9.40
C GLY A 339 -13.00 10.59 -8.92
N VAL A 340 -14.04 10.52 -8.07
CA VAL A 340 -14.58 9.25 -7.57
C VAL A 340 -15.10 8.37 -8.71
N VAL A 341 -15.84 8.92 -9.66
CA VAL A 341 -16.35 8.15 -10.81
C VAL A 341 -15.21 7.57 -11.64
N ILE A 342 -14.14 8.34 -11.90
CA ILE A 342 -12.98 7.85 -12.66
C ILE A 342 -12.27 6.73 -11.92
N VAL A 343 -12.08 6.88 -10.60
CA VAL A 343 -11.44 5.84 -9.78
C VAL A 343 -12.28 4.56 -9.75
N LEU A 344 -13.61 4.67 -9.56
CA LEU A 344 -14.51 3.50 -9.61
C LEU A 344 -14.55 2.82 -11.00
N LEU A 345 -14.44 3.61 -12.06
CA LEU A 345 -14.32 3.04 -13.41
C LEU A 345 -13.00 2.30 -13.59
N GLN A 346 -11.89 2.85 -13.07
CA GLN A 346 -10.60 2.18 -13.10
C GLN A 346 -10.62 0.88 -12.28
N GLU A 347 -11.17 0.91 -11.08
CA GLU A 347 -11.30 -0.27 -10.21
C GLU A 347 -12.11 -1.38 -10.88
N ARG A 348 -13.22 -1.02 -11.54
CA ARG A 348 -14.14 -1.99 -12.15
C ARG A 348 -13.69 -2.51 -13.51
N TYR A 349 -13.10 -1.67 -14.34
CA TYR A 349 -12.79 -1.99 -15.74
C TYR A 349 -11.31 -2.12 -16.04
N GLY A 350 -10.41 -1.73 -15.13
CA GLY A 350 -8.97 -1.81 -15.33
C GLY A 350 -8.51 -1.08 -16.61
N ILE A 351 -9.02 0.13 -16.85
CA ILE A 351 -8.76 0.89 -18.09
C ILE A 351 -7.27 1.15 -18.28
N VAL A 352 -6.58 1.49 -17.20
CA VAL A 352 -5.13 1.70 -17.17
C VAL A 352 -4.49 0.40 -16.69
N LYS A 353 -3.70 -0.21 -17.57
CA LYS A 353 -2.94 -1.43 -17.26
C LYS A 353 -1.52 -1.08 -16.84
N MET A 354 -0.94 -1.91 -15.97
CA MET A 354 0.47 -1.81 -15.67
C MET A 354 1.32 -2.19 -16.90
N PRO A 355 2.37 -1.42 -17.21
CA PRO A 355 3.33 -1.85 -18.23
C PRO A 355 3.96 -3.15 -17.74
N ASN A 356 4.12 -4.12 -18.64
CA ASN A 356 4.62 -5.48 -18.44
C ASN A 356 5.71 -5.53 -17.34
N GLY A 357 5.31 -5.89 -16.13
CA GLY A 357 6.16 -6.03 -14.97
C GLY A 357 5.87 -7.37 -14.31
N ASN A 358 6.78 -7.87 -13.53
CA ASN A 358 6.74 -9.16 -12.82
C ASN A 358 5.67 -9.22 -11.71
N PHE A 359 4.52 -8.57 -11.89
CA PHE A 359 3.41 -8.61 -10.95
C PHE A 359 2.26 -9.41 -11.55
N LEU A 360 1.64 -10.26 -10.75
CA LEU A 360 0.42 -11.01 -11.09
C LEU A 360 -0.79 -10.10 -11.40
N ILE A 361 -0.69 -8.81 -11.14
CA ILE A 361 -1.79 -7.86 -11.31
C ILE A 361 -1.62 -7.10 -12.62
N GLU A 362 -2.61 -7.27 -13.53
CA GLU A 362 -2.61 -6.60 -14.83
C GLU A 362 -3.03 -5.13 -14.76
N ASN A 363 -3.88 -4.78 -13.79
CA ASN A 363 -4.51 -3.47 -13.70
C ASN A 363 -3.80 -2.58 -12.69
N TYR A 364 -3.72 -1.28 -12.99
CA TYR A 364 -3.18 -0.30 -12.04
C TYR A 364 -4.06 -0.24 -10.79
N PRO A 365 -3.53 -0.51 -9.59
CA PRO A 365 -4.32 -0.56 -8.36
C PRO A 365 -4.82 0.83 -7.98
N VAL A 366 -6.06 0.91 -7.56
CA VAL A 366 -6.67 2.12 -7.02
C VAL A 366 -7.53 1.76 -5.82
N GLU A 367 -7.49 2.58 -4.77
CA GLU A 367 -8.30 2.38 -3.56
C GLU A 367 -8.87 3.70 -3.09
N LEU A 368 -10.20 3.76 -2.93
CA LEU A 368 -10.89 4.93 -2.40
C LEU A 368 -10.98 4.86 -0.89
N GLN A 369 -10.33 5.80 -0.20
CA GLN A 369 -10.46 5.98 1.24
C GLN A 369 -11.34 7.19 1.54
N LEU A 370 -12.46 6.99 2.25
CA LEU A 370 -13.39 8.06 2.63
C LEU A 370 -12.70 9.16 3.47
N GLY A 371 -11.71 8.79 4.28
CA GLY A 371 -10.91 9.73 5.04
C GLY A 371 -10.17 10.74 4.14
N ASP A 372 -9.55 10.26 3.07
CA ASP A 372 -8.81 11.13 2.14
C ASP A 372 -9.75 12.07 1.39
N LEU A 373 -10.94 11.60 0.96
CA LEU A 373 -11.95 12.47 0.34
C LEU A 373 -12.37 13.62 1.26
N MET A 374 -12.56 13.33 2.55
CA MET A 374 -12.88 14.35 3.57
C MET A 374 -11.73 15.34 3.74
N VAL A 375 -10.47 14.86 3.81
CA VAL A 375 -9.28 15.71 3.93
C VAL A 375 -9.11 16.60 2.70
N ILE A 376 -9.29 16.06 1.48
CA ILE A 376 -9.26 16.83 0.23
C ILE A 376 -10.30 17.94 0.25
N PHE A 377 -11.54 17.60 0.61
CA PHE A 377 -12.63 18.58 0.63
C PHE A 377 -12.38 19.69 1.65
N VAL A 378 -11.95 19.35 2.86
CA VAL A 378 -11.64 20.32 3.90
C VAL A 378 -10.46 21.20 3.52
N ALA A 379 -9.37 20.62 3.01
CA ALA A 379 -8.20 21.38 2.54
C ALA A 379 -8.57 22.34 1.40
N PHE A 380 -9.34 21.86 0.42
CA PHE A 380 -9.83 22.69 -0.67
C PHE A 380 -10.70 23.85 -0.17
N MET A 381 -11.68 23.56 0.70
CA MET A 381 -12.56 24.60 1.25
C MET A 381 -11.78 25.63 2.08
N ALA A 382 -10.77 25.20 2.84
CA ALA A 382 -9.90 26.10 3.59
C ALA A 382 -9.14 27.06 2.65
N VAL A 383 -8.55 26.53 1.60
CA VAL A 383 -7.87 27.35 0.56
C VAL A 383 -8.86 28.31 -0.11
N ALA A 384 -10.03 27.82 -0.50
CA ALA A 384 -11.07 28.66 -1.13
C ALA A 384 -11.54 29.82 -0.23
N VAL A 385 -11.71 29.57 1.07
CA VAL A 385 -12.07 30.60 2.06
C VAL A 385 -10.98 31.66 2.17
N VAL A 386 -9.71 31.25 2.32
CA VAL A 386 -8.56 32.16 2.42
C VAL A 386 -8.46 33.04 1.17
N VAL A 387 -8.47 32.41 0.00
CA VAL A 387 -8.29 33.06 -1.30
C VAL A 387 -9.44 34.03 -1.59
N SER A 388 -10.69 33.59 -1.42
CA SER A 388 -11.87 34.46 -1.60
C SER A 388 -11.88 35.64 -0.63
N THR A 389 -11.40 35.42 0.60
CA THR A 389 -11.30 36.50 1.61
C THR A 389 -10.24 37.54 1.20
N VAL A 390 -9.08 37.09 0.73
CA VAL A 390 -8.00 37.95 0.26
C VAL A 390 -8.48 38.74 -0.97
N ALA A 391 -9.08 38.06 -1.96
CA ALA A 391 -9.58 38.69 -3.18
C ALA A 391 -10.60 39.80 -2.88
N THR A 392 -11.59 39.51 -2.06
CA THR A 392 -12.64 40.48 -1.71
C THR A 392 -12.14 41.62 -0.85
N ARG A 393 -11.15 41.43 0.04
CA ARG A 393 -10.55 42.48 0.86
C ARG A 393 -9.71 43.44 0.04
N THR A 394 -8.92 42.93 -0.89
CA THR A 394 -7.99 43.76 -1.72
C THR A 394 -8.74 44.63 -2.72
N MET A 395 -9.80 44.10 -3.36
CA MET A 395 -10.54 44.81 -4.38
C MET A 395 -11.48 45.88 -3.82
N ILE A 396 -12.18 45.59 -2.75
CA ILE A 396 -13.13 46.57 -2.15
C ILE A 396 -12.42 47.62 -1.28
N LYS A 397 -11.13 47.47 -1.00
CA LYS A 397 -10.32 48.47 -0.28
C LYS A 397 -9.67 49.50 -1.21
N ARG A 398 -9.48 49.18 -2.50
CA ARG A 398 -8.84 50.07 -3.49
C ARG A 398 -9.78 51.11 -4.14
N GLU A 399 -11.09 50.98 -3.94
CA GLU A 399 -12.12 51.94 -4.33
C GLU A 399 -12.72 52.63 -3.08
#